data_ea2a8e33ff1e0fd124426b71c24bf255
#
_entry.id   ea2a8e33ff1e0fd124426b71c24bf255
#
_cell.length_a   1.000
_cell.length_b   1.000
_cell.length_c   1.000
_cell.angle_alpha   90.00
_cell.angle_beta   90.00
_cell.angle_gamma   90.00
#
_symmetry.space_group_name_H-M   'P 1'
#
loop_
_entity.id
_entity.type
_entity.pdbx_description
1 polymer ?
#
loop_
_entity_poly.entity_id
_entity_poly.type
_entity_poly.pdbx_seq_one_letter_code
_entity_poly.pdbx_strand_id
1 'polypeptide(L)'
;RDSSTSRGLGDVYKRQDRAYSTSIFNAGSTVGALAAPITIPPLARYFQSIGVGNGWEMAFIVIGGLGFIWMGLWMFLYKKPNVNPRVNAAELEYIEQDNNNPEESKAQQAAANDFDNKKISFLQCFKFPQTWAVFVGKFMTDGVWWFFLFWTPAYISDVYGFASDTGTAQMLIFVLYAITMLSIYGGKLPTIIINKTGKNPYAARMQAMLIFALFPLLALFAQPLGNYSYWYPIIIIGIAGAAHQSWSANIYSVVGDMFPKSTIATIVGIGGMAGGIGSFCINMGSGRLFDYAAETNMTFMGFEGKPAGYFIIFCVCAVAYLVGWIIMKALVPKYKPVDA
;
A
#
# COMPACT_ATOMS: atom_id res chain seq x y z
N ARG A 1 21.14 -23.98 -3.86
CA ARG A 1 19.80 -23.96 -3.18
C ARG A 1 19.16 -22.65 -3.60
N ASP A 2 18.31 -22.71 -4.61
CA ASP A 2 17.55 -21.57 -5.08
C ASP A 2 16.59 -21.14 -3.99
N SER A 3 16.72 -19.89 -3.53
CA SER A 3 15.74 -19.26 -2.66
C SER A 3 14.47 -18.96 -3.49
N SER A 4 13.61 -19.98 -3.62
CA SER A 4 12.40 -19.95 -4.43
C SER A 4 11.28 -19.08 -3.86
N THR A 5 11.50 -18.40 -2.75
CA THR A 5 10.47 -17.61 -2.05
C THR A 5 10.27 -16.20 -2.56
N SER A 6 11.20 -15.64 -3.35
CA SER A 6 11.06 -14.28 -3.90
C SER A 6 10.49 -14.22 -5.33
N ARG A 7 10.29 -15.36 -5.98
CA ARG A 7 9.73 -15.45 -7.35
C ARG A 7 8.20 -15.45 -7.41
N GLY A 8 7.52 -15.10 -6.30
CA GLY A 8 6.13 -15.48 -6.13
C GLY A 8 5.09 -14.74 -6.97
N LEU A 9 5.12 -13.43 -7.09
CA LEU A 9 4.01 -12.66 -7.69
C LEU A 9 4.40 -11.86 -8.94
N GLY A 10 5.66 -11.49 -9.08
CA GLY A 10 6.12 -10.72 -10.22
C GLY A 10 6.26 -11.52 -11.52
N ASP A 11 6.50 -12.83 -11.41
CA ASP A 11 6.81 -13.70 -12.56
C ASP A 11 5.58 -14.42 -13.14
N VAL A 12 4.44 -14.36 -12.46
CA VAL A 12 3.25 -15.15 -12.79
C VAL A 12 2.25 -14.40 -13.67
N TYR A 13 2.39 -13.08 -13.80
CA TYR A 13 1.43 -12.27 -14.52
C TYR A 13 2.07 -11.48 -15.65
N LYS A 14 1.32 -11.37 -16.75
CA LYS A 14 1.64 -10.47 -17.87
C LYS A 14 1.91 -9.06 -17.32
N ARG A 15 2.93 -8.37 -17.84
CA ARG A 15 3.35 -7.05 -17.35
C ARG A 15 2.20 -6.04 -17.24
N GLN A 16 1.22 -6.11 -18.16
CA GLN A 16 0.04 -5.25 -18.14
C GLN A 16 -0.85 -5.48 -16.92
N ASP A 17 -1.07 -6.75 -16.54
CA ASP A 17 -2.04 -7.14 -15.50
C ASP A 17 -1.42 -7.19 -14.11
N ARG A 18 -0.11 -7.02 -13.98
CA ARG A 18 0.61 -7.06 -12.71
C ARG A 18 0.05 -6.09 -11.68
N ALA A 19 -0.22 -4.84 -12.09
CA ALA A 19 -0.79 -3.82 -11.19
C ALA A 19 -2.19 -4.19 -10.72
N TYR A 20 -3.02 -4.79 -11.58
CA TYR A 20 -4.35 -5.25 -11.22
C TYR A 20 -4.30 -6.42 -10.25
N SER A 21 -3.47 -7.41 -10.52
CA SER A 21 -3.28 -8.56 -9.63
C SER A 21 -2.75 -8.13 -8.25
N THR A 22 -1.80 -7.18 -8.22
CA THR A 22 -1.30 -6.59 -6.96
C THR A 22 -2.39 -5.83 -6.21
N SER A 23 -3.31 -5.15 -6.91
CA SER A 23 -4.44 -4.46 -6.28
C SER A 23 -5.43 -5.44 -5.64
N ILE A 24 -5.71 -6.58 -6.28
CA ILE A 24 -6.54 -7.64 -5.69
C ILE A 24 -5.87 -8.21 -4.43
N PHE A 25 -4.59 -8.48 -4.50
CA PHE A 25 -3.81 -8.96 -3.35
C PHE A 25 -3.81 -7.94 -2.19
N ASN A 26 -3.59 -6.66 -2.48
CA ASN A 26 -3.63 -5.59 -1.48
C ASN A 26 -5.03 -5.45 -0.83
N ALA A 27 -6.11 -5.73 -1.56
CA ALA A 27 -7.46 -5.72 -1.01
C ALA A 27 -7.64 -6.75 0.11
N GLY A 28 -6.87 -7.84 0.11
CA GLY A 28 -6.87 -8.81 1.21
C GLY A 28 -6.48 -8.20 2.56
N SER A 29 -5.52 -7.27 2.58
CA SER A 29 -5.14 -6.55 3.80
C SER A 29 -6.27 -5.64 4.31
N THR A 30 -7.05 -5.06 3.40
CA THR A 30 -8.22 -4.25 3.73
C THR A 30 -9.33 -5.08 4.34
N VAL A 31 -9.53 -6.32 3.88
CA VAL A 31 -10.49 -7.26 4.50
C VAL A 31 -10.09 -7.56 5.95
N GLY A 32 -8.78 -7.76 6.21
CA GLY A 32 -8.27 -7.90 7.58
C GLY A 32 -8.55 -6.66 8.44
N ALA A 33 -8.32 -5.47 7.90
CA ALA A 33 -8.59 -4.19 8.57
C ALA A 33 -10.09 -3.96 8.84
N LEU A 34 -10.99 -4.45 7.98
CA LEU A 34 -12.44 -4.45 8.20
C LEU A 34 -12.85 -5.40 9.33
N ALA A 35 -12.24 -6.59 9.38
CA ALA A 35 -12.59 -7.61 10.35
C ALA A 35 -12.06 -7.28 11.76
N ALA A 36 -10.88 -6.67 11.87
CA ALA A 36 -10.18 -6.45 13.13
C ALA A 36 -11.00 -5.66 14.18
N PRO A 37 -11.63 -4.50 13.88
CA PRO A 37 -12.42 -3.75 14.85
C PRO A 37 -13.65 -4.51 15.36
N ILE A 38 -14.18 -5.43 14.56
CA ILE A 38 -15.38 -6.20 14.87
C ILE A 38 -15.03 -7.45 15.68
N THR A 39 -13.86 -8.03 15.46
CA THR A 39 -13.47 -9.33 16.04
C THR A 39 -12.56 -9.19 17.26
N ILE A 40 -11.58 -8.29 17.24
CA ILE A 40 -10.56 -8.19 18.29
C ILE A 40 -11.13 -7.69 19.63
N PRO A 41 -11.91 -6.60 19.71
CA PRO A 41 -12.42 -6.10 20.98
C PRO A 41 -13.37 -7.09 21.69
N PRO A 42 -14.33 -7.74 21.01
CA PRO A 42 -15.15 -8.78 21.64
C PRO A 42 -14.34 -9.97 22.13
N LEU A 43 -13.34 -10.40 21.35
CA LEU A 43 -12.46 -11.51 21.73
C LEU A 43 -11.64 -11.17 22.98
N ALA A 44 -11.07 -9.98 23.04
CA ALA A 44 -10.33 -9.52 24.23
C ALA A 44 -11.24 -9.44 25.46
N ARG A 45 -12.44 -8.88 25.35
CA ARG A 45 -13.43 -8.83 26.44
C ARG A 45 -13.83 -10.23 26.92
N TYR A 46 -14.04 -11.16 26.00
CA TYR A 46 -14.36 -12.53 26.36
C TYR A 46 -13.26 -13.16 27.22
N PHE A 47 -11.99 -13.08 26.81
CA PHE A 47 -10.88 -13.65 27.58
C PHE A 47 -10.66 -12.93 28.90
N GLN A 48 -10.85 -11.63 28.96
CA GLN A 48 -10.82 -10.86 30.22
C GLN A 48 -11.93 -11.32 31.18
N SER A 49 -13.15 -11.59 30.68
CA SER A 49 -14.28 -11.99 31.48
C SER A 49 -14.11 -13.38 32.12
N ILE A 50 -13.33 -14.27 31.49
CA ILE A 50 -13.01 -15.60 32.03
C ILE A 50 -11.70 -15.60 32.84
N GLY A 51 -11.12 -14.41 33.12
CA GLY A 51 -9.94 -14.27 33.98
C GLY A 51 -8.61 -14.66 33.33
N VAL A 52 -8.52 -14.67 32.02
CA VAL A 52 -7.28 -15.00 31.29
C VAL A 52 -6.56 -13.70 30.88
N GLY A 53 -5.65 -13.24 31.74
CA GLY A 53 -4.86 -12.02 31.55
C GLY A 53 -5.73 -10.77 31.39
N ASN A 54 -5.22 -9.77 30.65
CA ASN A 54 -5.98 -8.58 30.28
C ASN A 54 -6.86 -8.79 29.03
N GLY A 55 -6.86 -10.01 28.46
CA GLY A 55 -7.67 -10.42 27.31
C GLY A 55 -7.04 -10.11 25.95
N TRP A 56 -6.30 -9.01 25.80
CA TRP A 56 -5.68 -8.63 24.52
C TRP A 56 -4.56 -9.59 24.11
N GLU A 57 -3.81 -10.15 25.07
CA GLU A 57 -2.76 -11.13 24.81
C GLU A 57 -3.33 -12.37 24.11
N MET A 58 -4.50 -12.84 24.57
CA MET A 58 -5.17 -13.98 23.97
C MET A 58 -5.74 -13.66 22.59
N ALA A 59 -6.18 -12.43 22.34
CA ALA A 59 -6.57 -12.02 21.00
C ALA A 59 -5.39 -12.14 20.01
N PHE A 60 -4.18 -11.72 20.38
CA PHE A 60 -2.98 -11.93 19.56
C PHE A 60 -2.66 -13.41 19.33
N ILE A 61 -2.77 -14.24 20.38
CA ILE A 61 -2.50 -15.68 20.26
C ILE A 61 -3.49 -16.34 19.30
N VAL A 62 -4.77 -16.02 19.39
CA VAL A 62 -5.82 -16.59 18.52
C VAL A 62 -5.60 -16.14 17.07
N ILE A 63 -5.39 -14.84 16.83
CA ILE A 63 -5.17 -14.31 15.46
C ILE A 63 -3.86 -14.86 14.88
N GLY A 64 -2.78 -14.93 15.69
CA GLY A 64 -1.52 -15.55 15.29
C GLY A 64 -1.68 -17.04 14.97
N GLY A 65 -2.48 -17.77 15.75
CA GLY A 65 -2.84 -19.17 15.49
C GLY A 65 -3.53 -19.38 14.14
N LEU A 66 -4.46 -18.48 13.77
CA LEU A 66 -5.07 -18.48 12.44
C LEU A 66 -4.03 -18.29 11.32
N GLY A 67 -2.98 -17.50 11.56
CA GLY A 67 -1.86 -17.35 10.62
C GLY A 67 -1.11 -18.66 10.36
N PHE A 68 -0.89 -19.50 11.40
CA PHE A 68 -0.30 -20.83 11.22
C PHE A 68 -1.21 -21.77 10.44
N ILE A 69 -2.52 -21.74 10.68
CA ILE A 69 -3.49 -22.50 9.89
C ILE A 69 -3.43 -22.07 8.42
N TRP A 70 -3.41 -20.76 8.16
CA TRP A 70 -3.25 -20.23 6.80
C TRP A 70 -1.95 -20.69 6.13
N MET A 71 -0.83 -20.66 6.85
CA MET A 71 0.45 -21.11 6.34
C MET A 71 0.40 -22.60 5.95
N GLY A 72 -0.22 -23.45 6.79
CA GLY A 72 -0.46 -24.84 6.47
C GLY A 72 -1.27 -25.01 5.18
N LEU A 73 -2.41 -24.32 5.09
CA LEU A 73 -3.26 -24.34 3.87
C LEU A 73 -2.48 -23.89 2.64
N TRP A 74 -1.68 -22.83 2.75
CA TRP A 74 -0.85 -22.33 1.65
C TRP A 74 0.12 -23.39 1.14
N MET A 75 0.80 -24.10 2.02
CA MET A 75 1.74 -25.15 1.65
C MET A 75 1.09 -26.30 0.85
N PHE A 76 -0.18 -26.62 1.13
CA PHE A 76 -0.92 -27.67 0.42
C PHE A 76 -1.60 -27.17 -0.85
N LEU A 77 -2.08 -25.92 -0.88
CA LEU A 77 -2.89 -25.37 -1.98
C LEU A 77 -2.05 -24.70 -3.06
N TYR A 78 -0.93 -24.08 -2.68
CA TYR A 78 -0.12 -23.32 -3.64
C TYR A 78 0.69 -24.26 -4.54
N LYS A 79 0.52 -24.07 -5.85
CA LYS A 79 1.32 -24.73 -6.88
C LYS A 79 1.72 -23.73 -7.93
N LYS A 80 2.92 -23.88 -8.49
CA LYS A 80 3.35 -23.05 -9.64
C LYS A 80 2.42 -23.28 -10.83
N PRO A 81 2.17 -22.28 -11.70
CA PRO A 81 1.26 -22.42 -12.84
C PRO A 81 1.53 -23.61 -13.72
N ASN A 82 2.80 -23.86 -14.05
CA ASN A 82 3.24 -24.96 -14.92
C ASN A 82 3.07 -26.38 -14.34
N VAL A 83 2.85 -26.51 -13.03
CA VAL A 83 2.58 -27.80 -12.37
C VAL A 83 1.18 -27.84 -11.73
N ASN A 84 0.39 -26.81 -11.90
CA ASN A 84 -0.95 -26.71 -11.34
C ASN A 84 -1.98 -27.37 -12.29
N PRO A 85 -2.63 -28.46 -11.91
CA PRO A 85 -3.57 -29.17 -12.78
C PRO A 85 -4.85 -28.36 -13.11
N ARG A 86 -5.07 -27.21 -12.43
CA ARG A 86 -6.22 -26.33 -12.68
C ARG A 86 -5.93 -25.28 -13.75
N VAL A 87 -4.66 -25.09 -14.13
CA VAL A 87 -4.26 -24.15 -15.18
C VAL A 87 -4.34 -24.87 -16.53
N ASN A 88 -5.12 -24.34 -17.47
CA ASN A 88 -5.20 -24.88 -18.81
C ASN A 88 -4.06 -24.36 -19.72
N ALA A 89 -3.87 -24.98 -20.89
CA ALA A 89 -2.78 -24.64 -21.80
C ALA A 89 -2.86 -23.18 -22.30
N ALA A 90 -4.07 -22.67 -22.58
CA ALA A 90 -4.27 -21.30 -23.04
C ALA A 90 -3.95 -20.26 -21.94
N GLU A 91 -4.28 -20.58 -20.70
CA GLU A 91 -3.94 -19.74 -19.55
C GLU A 91 -2.42 -19.73 -19.29
N LEU A 92 -1.77 -20.88 -19.42
CA LEU A 92 -0.31 -20.98 -19.28
C LEU A 92 0.40 -20.20 -20.38
N GLU A 93 -0.05 -20.33 -21.63
CA GLU A 93 0.45 -19.55 -22.77
C GLU A 93 0.28 -18.04 -22.54
N TYR A 94 -0.89 -17.62 -22.02
CA TYR A 94 -1.13 -16.21 -21.67
C TYR A 94 -0.18 -15.69 -20.58
N ILE A 95 0.10 -16.50 -19.55
CA ILE A 95 1.01 -16.16 -18.45
C ILE A 95 2.46 -16.05 -18.98
N GLU A 96 2.87 -16.93 -19.89
CA GLU A 96 4.21 -17.00 -20.45
C GLU A 96 4.44 -16.10 -21.68
N GLN A 97 3.41 -15.43 -22.17
CA GLN A 97 3.45 -14.64 -23.41
C GLN A 97 4.54 -13.56 -23.38
N ASP A 98 4.82 -12.96 -22.23
CA ASP A 98 5.90 -11.97 -22.10
C ASP A 98 7.31 -12.60 -22.09
N ASN A 99 7.40 -13.90 -21.82
CA ASN A 99 8.67 -14.65 -21.84
C ASN A 99 8.94 -15.32 -23.20
N ASN A 100 7.88 -15.60 -23.97
CA ASN A 100 7.94 -16.34 -25.23
C ASN A 100 7.42 -15.49 -26.40
N ASN A 101 7.80 -14.22 -26.49
CA ASN A 101 7.37 -13.38 -27.60
C ASN A 101 8.02 -13.90 -28.90
N PRO A 102 7.25 -14.51 -29.84
CA PRO A 102 7.81 -15.10 -31.05
C PRO A 102 8.43 -14.06 -32.01
N GLU A 103 8.08 -12.78 -31.83
CA GLU A 103 8.61 -11.66 -32.63
C GLU A 103 9.98 -11.15 -32.12
N GLU A 104 10.38 -11.54 -30.90
CA GLU A 104 11.70 -11.18 -30.38
C GLU A 104 12.76 -12.12 -30.92
N SER A 105 13.83 -11.56 -31.51
CA SER A 105 14.98 -12.34 -31.96
C SER A 105 15.59 -13.11 -30.77
N LYS A 106 16.18 -14.32 -31.04
CA LYS A 106 16.87 -15.10 -29.99
C LYS A 106 17.94 -14.29 -29.26
N ALA A 107 18.53 -13.28 -29.91
CA ALA A 107 19.48 -12.36 -29.32
C ALA A 107 18.84 -11.42 -28.31
N GLN A 108 17.60 -10.93 -28.55
CA GLN A 108 16.85 -10.10 -27.63
C GLN A 108 16.39 -10.89 -26.41
N GLN A 109 15.96 -12.15 -26.61
CA GLN A 109 15.61 -13.05 -25.51
C GLN A 109 16.83 -13.41 -24.65
N ALA A 110 18.00 -13.64 -25.27
CA ALA A 110 19.23 -13.87 -24.52
C ALA A 110 19.67 -12.65 -23.72
N ALA A 111 19.56 -11.43 -24.27
CA ALA A 111 19.85 -10.19 -23.57
C ALA A 111 18.88 -9.91 -22.42
N ALA A 112 17.58 -10.21 -22.61
CA ALA A 112 16.58 -10.10 -21.55
C ALA A 112 16.84 -11.08 -20.40
N ASN A 113 17.22 -12.31 -20.72
CA ASN A 113 17.58 -13.33 -19.72
C ASN A 113 18.88 -12.96 -18.99
N ASP A 114 19.87 -12.40 -19.68
CA ASP A 114 21.11 -11.91 -19.06
C ASP A 114 20.81 -10.75 -18.10
N PHE A 115 19.98 -9.80 -18.50
CA PHE A 115 19.52 -8.71 -17.65
C PHE A 115 18.80 -9.24 -16.41
N ASP A 116 17.84 -10.16 -16.54
CA ASP A 116 17.05 -10.70 -15.44
C ASP A 116 17.87 -11.51 -14.42
N ASN A 117 19.01 -12.09 -14.85
CA ASN A 117 19.91 -12.86 -14.00
C ASN A 117 21.00 -12.01 -13.34
N LYS A 118 21.21 -10.76 -13.74
CA LYS A 118 22.19 -9.87 -13.10
C LYS A 118 21.85 -9.65 -11.64
N LYS A 119 22.80 -9.92 -10.76
CA LYS A 119 22.65 -9.71 -9.30
C LYS A 119 23.29 -8.38 -8.92
N ILE A 120 22.47 -7.47 -8.41
CA ILE A 120 22.93 -6.21 -7.85
C ILE A 120 22.98 -6.38 -6.33
N SER A 121 24.12 -6.09 -5.69
CA SER A 121 24.22 -6.16 -4.23
C SER A 121 23.39 -5.06 -3.57
N PHE A 122 22.99 -5.27 -2.30
CA PHE A 122 22.17 -4.33 -1.54
C PHE A 122 22.72 -2.89 -1.56
N LEU A 123 24.02 -2.72 -1.30
CA LEU A 123 24.64 -1.40 -1.31
C LEU A 123 24.74 -0.77 -2.70
N GLN A 124 24.92 -1.60 -3.73
CA GLN A 124 24.96 -1.11 -5.12
C GLN A 124 23.60 -0.58 -5.57
N CYS A 125 22.49 -1.10 -5.03
CA CYS A 125 21.16 -0.60 -5.35
C CYS A 125 21.03 0.91 -5.12
N PHE A 126 21.67 1.46 -4.09
CA PHE A 126 21.61 2.90 -3.77
C PHE A 126 22.38 3.81 -4.76
N LYS A 127 23.14 3.26 -5.69
CA LYS A 127 23.79 4.03 -6.77
C LYS A 127 22.81 4.45 -7.87
N PHE A 128 21.65 3.82 -7.95
CA PHE A 128 20.67 4.04 -9.01
C PHE A 128 19.59 5.05 -8.60
N PRO A 129 19.31 6.07 -9.41
CA PRO A 129 18.22 7.03 -9.13
C PRO A 129 16.85 6.36 -9.09
N GLN A 130 16.65 5.23 -9.77
CA GLN A 130 15.43 4.43 -9.72
C GLN A 130 15.16 3.90 -8.31
N THR A 131 16.19 3.50 -7.57
CA THR A 131 16.06 3.07 -6.17
C THR A 131 15.62 4.22 -5.27
N TRP A 132 16.22 5.40 -5.44
CA TRP A 132 15.82 6.59 -4.68
C TRP A 132 14.41 7.06 -5.03
N ALA A 133 13.98 6.92 -6.28
CA ALA A 133 12.59 7.18 -6.66
C ALA A 133 11.61 6.28 -5.88
N VAL A 134 11.89 4.99 -5.81
CA VAL A 134 11.08 4.04 -5.01
C VAL A 134 11.16 4.36 -3.52
N PHE A 135 12.36 4.64 -3.00
CA PHE A 135 12.58 5.01 -1.61
C PHE A 135 11.73 6.22 -1.21
N VAL A 136 11.84 7.33 -1.95
CA VAL A 136 11.09 8.55 -1.64
C VAL A 136 9.59 8.33 -1.84
N GLY A 137 9.19 7.65 -2.91
CA GLY A 137 7.79 7.32 -3.17
C GLY A 137 7.15 6.57 -2.01
N LYS A 138 7.83 5.57 -1.45
CA LYS A 138 7.36 4.78 -0.31
C LYS A 138 7.44 5.56 1.00
N PHE A 139 8.56 6.25 1.26
CA PHE A 139 8.73 7.07 2.46
C PHE A 139 7.60 8.08 2.64
N MET A 140 7.27 8.83 1.57
CA MET A 140 6.26 9.87 1.62
C MET A 140 4.83 9.31 1.75
N THR A 141 4.53 8.18 1.12
CA THR A 141 3.14 7.72 0.99
C THR A 141 2.73 6.67 2.02
N ASP A 142 3.63 5.76 2.40
CA ASP A 142 3.32 4.76 3.42
C ASP A 142 3.13 5.40 4.80
N GLY A 143 3.88 6.47 5.11
CA GLY A 143 3.67 7.25 6.33
C GLY A 143 2.23 7.73 6.46
N VAL A 144 1.67 8.29 5.38
CA VAL A 144 0.26 8.76 5.34
C VAL A 144 -0.72 7.60 5.56
N TRP A 145 -0.49 6.47 4.91
CA TRP A 145 -1.33 5.29 5.07
C TRP A 145 -1.36 4.79 6.52
N TRP A 146 -0.19 4.65 7.14
CA TRP A 146 -0.08 4.21 8.53
C TRP A 146 -0.64 5.22 9.50
N PHE A 147 -0.54 6.53 9.20
CA PHE A 147 -1.22 7.57 9.97
C PHE A 147 -2.74 7.36 9.93
N PHE A 148 -3.33 7.22 8.77
CA PHE A 148 -4.77 6.98 8.65
C PHE A 148 -5.20 5.69 9.38
N LEU A 149 -4.41 4.63 9.27
CA LEU A 149 -4.72 3.36 9.92
C LEU A 149 -4.72 3.46 11.45
N PHE A 150 -3.70 4.09 12.02
CA PHE A 150 -3.51 4.12 13.48
C PHE A 150 -4.25 5.26 14.17
N TRP A 151 -4.36 6.42 13.53
CA TRP A 151 -4.91 7.60 14.17
C TRP A 151 -6.39 7.87 13.85
N THR A 152 -6.99 7.23 12.86
CA THR A 152 -8.43 7.45 12.60
C THR A 152 -9.32 7.01 13.78
N PRO A 153 -9.07 5.88 14.47
CA PRO A 153 -9.85 5.55 15.68
C PRO A 153 -9.69 6.59 16.80
N ALA A 154 -8.46 7.08 17.01
CA ALA A 154 -8.19 8.13 17.97
C ALA A 154 -8.84 9.46 17.55
N TYR A 155 -8.77 9.81 16.26
CA TYR A 155 -9.46 10.99 15.71
C TYR A 155 -10.96 10.96 15.95
N ILE A 156 -11.61 9.82 15.72
CA ILE A 156 -13.05 9.64 15.98
C ILE A 156 -13.35 9.85 17.46
N SER A 157 -12.51 9.34 18.35
CA SER A 157 -12.68 9.50 19.80
C SER A 157 -12.37 10.92 20.26
N ASP A 158 -11.25 11.50 19.84
CA ASP A 158 -10.78 12.82 20.28
C ASP A 158 -11.67 13.98 19.79
N VAL A 159 -12.20 13.86 18.56
CA VAL A 159 -12.94 14.96 17.92
C VAL A 159 -14.45 14.80 18.07
N TYR A 160 -14.97 13.56 18.06
CA TYR A 160 -16.41 13.30 18.11
C TYR A 160 -16.88 12.60 19.38
N GLY A 161 -15.97 12.22 20.29
CA GLY A 161 -16.30 11.59 21.55
C GLY A 161 -16.78 10.14 21.43
N PHE A 162 -16.65 9.49 20.26
CA PHE A 162 -17.04 8.09 20.10
C PHE A 162 -15.89 7.17 20.50
N ALA A 163 -16.01 6.51 21.65
CA ALA A 163 -15.04 5.52 22.10
C ALA A 163 -14.94 4.36 21.09
N SER A 164 -13.75 3.80 20.91
CA SER A 164 -13.44 2.80 19.86
C SER A 164 -14.26 1.51 19.95
N ASP A 165 -14.86 1.23 21.11
CA ASP A 165 -15.72 0.06 21.36
C ASP A 165 -17.21 0.34 21.07
N THR A 166 -17.57 1.57 20.73
CA THR A 166 -18.95 1.93 20.36
C THR A 166 -19.32 1.43 18.98
N GLY A 167 -20.56 1.01 18.79
CA GLY A 167 -21.06 0.57 17.49
C GLY A 167 -20.92 1.65 16.40
N THR A 168 -21.06 2.94 16.78
CA THR A 168 -20.86 4.06 15.84
C THR A 168 -19.41 4.14 15.36
N ALA A 169 -18.42 4.11 16.27
CA ALA A 169 -17.01 4.15 15.89
C ALA A 169 -16.64 2.95 15.02
N GLN A 170 -17.10 1.74 15.36
CA GLN A 170 -16.87 0.53 14.58
C GLN A 170 -17.47 0.63 13.17
N MET A 171 -18.70 1.19 13.05
CA MET A 171 -19.35 1.40 11.75
C MET A 171 -18.59 2.42 10.91
N LEU A 172 -18.09 3.52 11.48
CA LEU A 172 -17.31 4.53 10.78
C LEU A 172 -16.00 3.93 10.23
N ILE A 173 -15.30 3.16 11.05
CA ILE A 173 -14.07 2.45 10.63
C ILE A 173 -14.39 1.42 9.54
N PHE A 174 -15.48 0.66 9.69
CA PHE A 174 -15.93 -0.28 8.67
C PHE A 174 -16.18 0.40 7.32
N VAL A 175 -16.94 1.51 7.31
CA VAL A 175 -17.24 2.25 6.08
C VAL A 175 -15.98 2.81 5.43
N LEU A 176 -15.04 3.34 6.23
CA LEU A 176 -13.75 3.82 5.75
C LEU A 176 -13.01 2.72 4.96
N TYR A 177 -12.86 1.53 5.57
CA TYR A 177 -12.16 0.43 4.89
C TYR A 177 -12.95 -0.17 3.73
N ALA A 178 -14.29 -0.16 3.81
CA ALA A 178 -15.12 -0.57 2.68
C ALA A 178 -14.89 0.33 1.46
N ILE A 179 -14.78 1.65 1.65
CA ILE A 179 -14.40 2.60 0.59
C ILE A 179 -12.98 2.31 0.08
N THR A 180 -12.05 1.99 0.97
CA THR A 180 -10.66 1.66 0.58
C THR A 180 -10.58 0.47 -0.37
N MET A 181 -11.52 -0.48 -0.33
CA MET A 181 -11.59 -1.61 -1.28
C MET A 181 -11.80 -1.18 -2.73
N LEU A 182 -12.26 0.04 -3.00
CA LEU A 182 -12.35 0.58 -4.37
C LEU A 182 -10.99 0.61 -5.08
N SER A 183 -9.89 0.50 -4.34
CA SER A 183 -8.53 0.37 -4.87
C SER A 183 -8.34 -0.78 -5.86
N ILE A 184 -9.16 -1.83 -5.80
CA ILE A 184 -9.15 -2.95 -6.76
C ILE A 184 -9.28 -2.43 -8.20
N TYR A 185 -10.14 -1.45 -8.42
CA TYR A 185 -10.31 -0.84 -9.73
C TYR A 185 -9.13 0.05 -10.14
N GLY A 186 -8.41 0.62 -9.17
CA GLY A 186 -7.25 1.46 -9.41
C GLY A 186 -6.10 0.72 -10.10
N GLY A 187 -5.94 -0.57 -9.84
CA GLY A 187 -4.94 -1.40 -10.52
C GLY A 187 -5.17 -1.56 -12.03
N LYS A 188 -6.40 -1.37 -12.51
CA LYS A 188 -6.75 -1.41 -13.95
C LYS A 188 -6.42 -0.11 -14.68
N LEU A 189 -6.26 1.00 -13.97
CA LEU A 189 -6.09 2.31 -14.60
C LEU A 189 -4.88 2.38 -15.56
N PRO A 190 -3.69 1.86 -15.23
CA PRO A 190 -2.57 1.85 -16.18
C PRO A 190 -2.89 1.09 -17.47
N THR A 191 -3.53 -0.07 -17.37
CA THR A 191 -3.94 -0.87 -18.54
C THR A 191 -4.93 -0.09 -19.42
N ILE A 192 -5.88 0.62 -18.83
CA ILE A 192 -6.83 1.48 -19.56
C ILE A 192 -6.07 2.61 -20.29
N ILE A 193 -5.08 3.23 -19.61
CA ILE A 193 -4.27 4.29 -20.20
C ILE A 193 -3.45 3.75 -21.38
N ILE A 194 -2.79 2.58 -21.22
CA ILE A 194 -2.02 1.94 -22.29
C ILE A 194 -2.92 1.70 -23.51
N ASN A 195 -4.07 1.05 -23.30
CA ASN A 195 -4.97 0.69 -24.39
C ASN A 195 -5.54 1.91 -25.13
N LYS A 196 -5.76 3.03 -24.42
CA LYS A 196 -6.29 4.26 -25.03
C LYS A 196 -5.24 5.15 -25.67
N THR A 197 -4.00 5.14 -25.19
CA THR A 197 -2.98 6.14 -25.58
C THR A 197 -1.74 5.56 -26.23
N GLY A 198 -1.56 4.22 -26.20
CA GLY A 198 -0.36 3.56 -26.70
C GLY A 198 0.93 3.89 -25.91
N LYS A 199 0.82 4.48 -24.72
CA LYS A 199 1.97 4.80 -23.86
C LYS A 199 2.67 3.54 -23.37
N ASN A 200 3.98 3.62 -23.17
CA ASN A 200 4.72 2.54 -22.53
C ASN A 200 4.22 2.31 -21.08
N PRO A 201 4.40 1.09 -20.53
CA PRO A 201 3.89 0.74 -19.18
C PRO A 201 4.34 1.70 -18.08
N TYR A 202 5.61 2.11 -18.06
CA TYR A 202 6.13 3.05 -17.08
C TYR A 202 5.40 4.41 -17.13
N ALA A 203 5.25 4.99 -18.33
CA ALA A 203 4.58 6.28 -18.49
C ALA A 203 3.10 6.21 -18.10
N ALA A 204 2.42 5.12 -18.42
CA ALA A 204 1.04 4.88 -18.03
C ALA A 204 0.88 4.74 -16.50
N ARG A 205 1.79 4.02 -15.83
CA ARG A 205 1.79 3.90 -14.37
C ARG A 205 2.09 5.23 -13.69
N MET A 206 3.08 5.97 -14.16
CA MET A 206 3.38 7.30 -13.61
C MET A 206 2.19 8.27 -13.79
N GLN A 207 1.45 8.16 -14.89
CA GLN A 207 0.24 8.95 -15.09
C GLN A 207 -0.90 8.50 -14.15
N ALA A 208 -1.10 7.20 -13.96
CA ALA A 208 -2.07 6.68 -13.00
C ALA A 208 -1.73 7.10 -11.57
N MET A 209 -0.44 7.02 -11.19
CA MET A 209 0.04 7.47 -9.89
C MET A 209 -0.18 8.96 -9.66
N LEU A 210 -0.02 9.81 -10.70
CA LEU A 210 -0.37 11.23 -10.59
C LEU A 210 -1.85 11.42 -10.28
N ILE A 211 -2.73 10.69 -10.98
CA ILE A 211 -4.17 10.74 -10.72
C ILE A 211 -4.46 10.33 -9.27
N PHE A 212 -3.87 9.23 -8.78
CA PHE A 212 -4.05 8.80 -7.40
C PHE A 212 -3.47 9.79 -6.39
N ALA A 213 -2.41 10.52 -6.72
CA ALA A 213 -1.82 11.55 -5.86
C ALA A 213 -2.73 12.77 -5.65
N LEU A 214 -3.74 12.98 -6.50
CA LEU A 214 -4.69 14.08 -6.36
C LEU A 214 -5.77 13.79 -5.29
N PHE A 215 -6.12 12.53 -5.04
CA PHE A 215 -7.19 12.20 -4.09
C PHE A 215 -6.84 12.54 -2.63
N PRO A 216 -5.62 12.30 -2.12
CA PRO A 216 -5.24 12.72 -0.78
C PRO A 216 -5.35 14.23 -0.53
N LEU A 217 -5.34 15.08 -1.57
CA LEU A 217 -5.61 16.52 -1.42
C LEU A 217 -6.97 16.80 -0.78
N LEU A 218 -7.94 15.90 -0.92
CA LEU A 218 -9.23 16.00 -0.24
C LEU A 218 -9.09 16.03 1.28
N ALA A 219 -7.99 15.52 1.86
CA ALA A 219 -7.74 15.57 3.29
C ALA A 219 -7.68 17.01 3.85
N LEU A 220 -7.39 18.03 3.01
CA LEU A 220 -7.49 19.44 3.39
C LEU A 220 -8.92 19.81 3.85
N PHE A 221 -9.91 19.11 3.37
CA PHE A 221 -11.32 19.36 3.70
C PHE A 221 -11.84 18.45 4.82
N ALA A 222 -11.06 17.45 5.27
CA ALA A 222 -11.51 16.47 6.26
C ALA A 222 -11.91 17.17 7.56
N GLN A 223 -11.02 17.96 8.15
CA GLN A 223 -11.31 18.66 9.41
C GLN A 223 -12.37 19.79 9.24
N PRO A 224 -12.31 20.67 8.23
CA PRO A 224 -13.34 21.69 8.05
C PRO A 224 -14.74 21.13 7.83
N LEU A 225 -14.90 20.10 7.00
CA LEU A 225 -16.19 19.46 6.74
C LEU A 225 -16.64 18.59 7.93
N GLY A 226 -15.69 18.13 8.74
CA GLY A 226 -15.95 17.38 9.96
C GLY A 226 -16.78 18.13 11.00
N ASN A 227 -16.79 19.47 10.97
CA ASN A 227 -17.66 20.30 11.80
C ASN A 227 -19.16 20.17 11.44
N TYR A 228 -19.46 19.80 10.19
CA TYR A 228 -20.84 19.61 9.75
C TYR A 228 -21.31 18.18 9.97
N SER A 229 -20.42 17.19 9.77
CA SER A 229 -20.73 15.78 10.01
C SER A 229 -19.46 14.94 10.06
N TYR A 230 -19.41 14.00 11.00
CA TYR A 230 -18.33 13.00 11.12
C TYR A 230 -18.21 12.07 9.90
N TRP A 231 -19.22 12.00 9.05
CA TRP A 231 -19.17 11.20 7.82
C TRP A 231 -18.18 11.74 6.79
N TYR A 232 -18.03 13.08 6.68
CA TYR A 232 -17.16 13.67 5.68
C TYR A 232 -15.69 13.27 5.83
N PRO A 233 -15.04 13.41 7.01
CA PRO A 233 -13.66 12.97 7.15
C PRO A 233 -13.52 11.45 6.92
N ILE A 234 -14.47 10.64 7.34
CA ILE A 234 -14.43 9.18 7.13
C ILE A 234 -14.45 8.82 5.65
N ILE A 235 -15.32 9.42 4.87
CA ILE A 235 -15.39 9.22 3.41
C ILE A 235 -14.10 9.72 2.74
N ILE A 236 -13.62 10.90 3.12
CA ILE A 236 -12.39 11.49 2.56
C ILE A 236 -11.19 10.62 2.84
N ILE A 237 -10.99 10.17 4.09
CA ILE A 237 -9.90 9.28 4.47
C ILE A 237 -10.03 7.93 3.76
N GLY A 238 -11.23 7.39 3.62
CA GLY A 238 -11.49 6.16 2.87
C GLY A 238 -11.09 6.27 1.39
N ILE A 239 -11.45 7.39 0.74
CA ILE A 239 -11.04 7.69 -0.65
C ILE A 239 -9.52 7.84 -0.75
N ALA A 240 -8.88 8.56 0.18
CA ALA A 240 -7.42 8.69 0.22
C ALA A 240 -6.75 7.32 0.44
N GLY A 241 -7.33 6.46 1.26
CA GLY A 241 -6.90 5.08 1.47
C GLY A 241 -7.00 4.22 0.19
N ALA A 242 -8.10 4.34 -0.56
CA ALA A 242 -8.26 3.66 -1.86
C ALA A 242 -7.19 4.13 -2.86
N ALA A 243 -6.91 5.43 -2.89
CA ALA A 243 -5.86 6.01 -3.71
C ALA A 243 -4.46 5.50 -3.29
N HIS A 244 -4.18 5.39 -1.98
CA HIS A 244 -2.94 4.81 -1.48
C HIS A 244 -2.73 3.37 -1.95
N GLN A 245 -3.71 2.50 -1.78
CA GLN A 245 -3.60 1.10 -2.19
C GLN A 245 -3.39 0.96 -3.70
N SER A 246 -4.06 1.81 -4.49
CA SER A 246 -3.86 1.89 -5.94
C SER A 246 -2.45 2.41 -6.30
N TRP A 247 -1.95 3.40 -5.59
CA TRP A 247 -0.57 3.90 -5.69
C TRP A 247 0.43 2.80 -5.37
N SER A 248 0.27 2.11 -4.25
CA SER A 248 1.16 1.05 -3.79
C SER A 248 1.27 -0.10 -4.80
N ALA A 249 0.15 -0.51 -5.41
CA ALA A 249 0.16 -1.52 -6.47
C ALA A 249 0.97 -1.07 -7.70
N ASN A 250 0.88 0.21 -8.05
CA ASN A 250 1.60 0.77 -9.19
C ASN A 250 3.09 0.94 -8.92
N ILE A 251 3.51 1.39 -7.73
CA ILE A 251 4.94 1.55 -7.41
C ILE A 251 5.67 0.21 -7.43
N TYR A 252 5.05 -0.87 -6.91
CA TYR A 252 5.61 -2.22 -7.02
C TYR A 252 5.73 -2.70 -8.47
N SER A 253 4.75 -2.34 -9.31
CA SER A 253 4.81 -2.66 -10.72
C SER A 253 5.91 -1.88 -11.45
N VAL A 254 6.14 -0.61 -11.10
CA VAL A 254 7.24 0.22 -11.60
C VAL A 254 8.60 -0.40 -11.24
N VAL A 255 8.76 -0.96 -10.03
CA VAL A 255 9.97 -1.71 -9.65
C VAL A 255 10.18 -2.89 -10.60
N GLY A 256 9.15 -3.68 -10.86
CA GLY A 256 9.21 -4.82 -11.77
C GLY A 256 9.51 -4.45 -13.23
N ASP A 257 9.24 -3.20 -13.65
CA ASP A 257 9.56 -2.74 -14.99
C ASP A 257 11.02 -2.27 -15.14
N MET A 258 11.63 -1.78 -14.05
CA MET A 258 12.94 -1.11 -14.12
C MET A 258 14.11 -1.97 -13.63
N PHE A 259 13.86 -2.98 -12.81
CA PHE A 259 14.90 -3.76 -12.17
C PHE A 259 14.93 -5.21 -12.67
N PRO A 260 16.12 -5.85 -12.70
CA PRO A 260 16.25 -7.27 -12.96
C PRO A 260 15.43 -8.10 -11.96
N LYS A 261 14.85 -9.21 -12.40
CA LYS A 261 14.02 -10.10 -11.56
C LYS A 261 14.74 -10.53 -10.29
N SER A 262 16.04 -10.81 -10.38
CA SER A 262 16.91 -11.17 -9.25
C SER A 262 17.01 -10.10 -8.16
N THR A 263 16.76 -8.82 -8.51
CA THR A 263 16.94 -7.64 -7.63
C THR A 263 15.62 -7.08 -7.12
N ILE A 264 14.47 -7.43 -7.73
CA ILE A 264 13.15 -6.90 -7.38
C ILE A 264 12.88 -7.01 -5.87
N ALA A 265 13.12 -8.17 -5.26
CA ALA A 265 12.87 -8.39 -3.84
C ALA A 265 13.70 -7.43 -2.95
N THR A 266 14.95 -7.16 -3.34
CA THR A 266 15.84 -6.22 -2.63
C THR A 266 15.29 -4.80 -2.70
N ILE A 267 14.87 -4.34 -3.89
CA ILE A 267 14.28 -3.00 -4.08
C ILE A 267 12.95 -2.84 -3.34
N VAL A 268 12.10 -3.88 -3.37
CA VAL A 268 10.85 -3.90 -2.58
C VAL A 268 11.15 -3.82 -1.08
N GLY A 269 12.19 -4.52 -0.61
CA GLY A 269 12.66 -4.44 0.77
C GLY A 269 13.17 -3.04 1.15
N ILE A 270 13.98 -2.40 0.28
CA ILE A 270 14.43 -1.01 0.46
C ILE A 270 13.23 -0.06 0.53
N GLY A 271 12.26 -0.23 -0.37
CA GLY A 271 11.01 0.55 -0.35
C GLY A 271 10.21 0.33 0.95
N GLY A 272 10.10 -0.91 1.40
CA GLY A 272 9.44 -1.25 2.68
C GLY A 272 10.14 -0.61 3.90
N MET A 273 11.48 -0.64 3.93
CA MET A 273 12.26 0.05 4.95
C MET A 273 12.01 1.57 4.94
N ALA A 274 12.01 2.19 3.75
CA ALA A 274 11.71 3.60 3.58
C ALA A 274 10.30 3.94 4.09
N GLY A 275 9.30 3.12 3.74
CA GLY A 275 7.92 3.27 4.22
C GLY A 275 7.82 3.14 5.74
N GLY A 276 8.57 2.20 6.35
CA GLY A 276 8.65 2.05 7.80
C GLY A 276 9.25 3.27 8.49
N ILE A 277 10.31 3.85 7.95
CA ILE A 277 10.92 5.10 8.46
C ILE A 277 9.93 6.25 8.33
N GLY A 278 9.26 6.40 7.17
CA GLY A 278 8.22 7.41 6.95
C GLY A 278 7.07 7.28 7.95
N SER A 279 6.62 6.05 8.19
CA SER A 279 5.61 5.74 9.20
C SER A 279 6.04 6.13 10.61
N PHE A 280 7.26 5.78 11.00
CA PHE A 280 7.81 6.16 12.30
C PHE A 280 7.82 7.69 12.47
N CYS A 281 8.33 8.42 11.47
CA CYS A 281 8.41 9.88 11.52
C CYS A 281 7.04 10.53 11.68
N ILE A 282 6.07 10.14 10.86
CA ILE A 282 4.73 10.77 10.90
C ILE A 282 3.97 10.40 12.18
N ASN A 283 4.03 9.13 12.60
CA ASN A 283 3.28 8.70 13.80
C ASN A 283 3.87 9.30 15.08
N MET A 284 5.19 9.32 15.23
CA MET A 284 5.85 9.97 16.36
C MET A 284 5.62 11.48 16.35
N GLY A 285 5.74 12.12 15.18
CA GLY A 285 5.50 13.55 15.02
C GLY A 285 4.05 13.92 15.34
N SER A 286 3.10 13.12 14.88
CA SER A 286 1.66 13.30 15.14
C SER A 286 1.35 13.21 16.65
N GLY A 287 1.85 12.17 17.33
CA GLY A 287 1.63 12.02 18.77
C GLY A 287 2.12 13.24 19.56
N ARG A 288 3.36 13.67 19.32
CA ARG A 288 3.92 14.85 19.97
C ARG A 288 3.14 16.14 19.65
N LEU A 289 2.69 16.29 18.39
CA LEU A 289 1.90 17.44 17.99
C LEU A 289 0.54 17.44 18.69
N PHE A 290 -0.10 16.29 18.84
CA PHE A 290 -1.42 16.20 19.50
C PHE A 290 -1.31 16.46 21.01
N ASP A 291 -0.27 15.95 21.67
CA ASP A 291 0.01 16.25 23.08
C ASP A 291 0.26 17.76 23.26
N TYR A 292 1.15 18.33 22.46
CA TYR A 292 1.44 19.77 22.50
C TYR A 292 0.18 20.62 22.21
N ALA A 293 -0.60 20.25 21.22
CA ALA A 293 -1.84 20.95 20.87
C ALA A 293 -2.88 20.89 21.98
N ALA A 294 -2.98 19.77 22.70
CA ALA A 294 -3.86 19.60 23.84
C ALA A 294 -3.39 20.43 25.04
N GLU A 295 -2.10 20.35 25.39
CA GLU A 295 -1.52 21.05 26.55
C GLU A 295 -1.55 22.58 26.40
N THR A 296 -1.26 23.10 25.21
CA THR A 296 -1.18 24.55 24.93
C THR A 296 -2.46 25.15 24.44
N ASN A 297 -3.51 24.35 24.25
CA ASN A 297 -4.73 24.73 23.53
C ASN A 297 -4.41 25.43 22.20
N MET A 298 -3.48 24.85 21.45
CA MET A 298 -2.97 25.40 20.18
C MET A 298 -4.11 25.74 19.22
N THR A 299 -4.02 26.91 18.60
CA THR A 299 -4.98 27.32 17.56
C THR A 299 -4.34 27.31 16.19
N PHE A 300 -5.04 26.74 15.20
CA PHE A 300 -4.60 26.73 13.80
C PHE A 300 -5.81 26.75 12.86
N MET A 301 -5.88 27.77 12.01
CA MET A 301 -6.93 27.94 10.99
C MET A 301 -8.36 27.84 11.55
N GLY A 302 -8.60 28.34 12.76
CA GLY A 302 -9.90 28.34 13.41
C GLY A 302 -10.26 27.07 14.18
N PHE A 303 -9.31 26.11 14.29
CA PHE A 303 -9.42 24.93 15.14
C PHE A 303 -8.57 25.11 16.40
N GLU A 304 -8.99 24.52 17.53
CA GLU A 304 -8.33 24.64 18.81
C GLU A 304 -8.00 23.24 19.37
N GLY A 305 -6.88 23.14 20.10
CA GLY A 305 -6.45 21.90 20.75
C GLY A 305 -6.12 20.77 19.75
N LYS A 306 -6.47 19.53 20.09
CA LYS A 306 -6.22 18.35 19.23
C LYS A 306 -6.79 18.47 17.81
N PRO A 307 -8.02 19.02 17.57
CA PRO A 307 -8.52 19.30 16.22
C PRO A 307 -7.58 20.13 15.36
N ALA A 308 -6.88 21.12 15.92
CA ALA A 308 -5.87 21.89 15.21
C ALA A 308 -4.67 21.03 14.82
N GLY A 309 -4.20 20.15 15.72
CA GLY A 309 -3.15 19.18 15.45
C GLY A 309 -3.52 18.22 14.32
N TYR A 310 -4.70 17.63 14.36
CA TYR A 310 -5.19 16.76 13.27
C TYR A 310 -5.26 17.49 11.94
N PHE A 311 -5.71 18.74 11.92
CA PHE A 311 -5.77 19.51 10.68
C PHE A 311 -4.38 19.75 10.07
N ILE A 312 -3.37 20.05 10.87
CA ILE A 312 -1.98 20.17 10.41
C ILE A 312 -1.51 18.87 9.76
N ILE A 313 -1.73 17.73 10.40
CA ILE A 313 -1.32 16.43 9.83
C ILE A 313 -2.11 16.11 8.57
N PHE A 314 -3.39 16.43 8.49
CA PHE A 314 -4.16 16.28 7.25
C PHE A 314 -3.61 17.14 6.12
N CYS A 315 -3.12 18.36 6.39
CA CYS A 315 -2.42 19.18 5.41
C CYS A 315 -1.12 18.50 4.91
N VAL A 316 -0.33 17.92 5.81
CA VAL A 316 0.87 17.15 5.45
C VAL A 316 0.50 15.93 4.59
N CYS A 317 -0.50 15.16 5.01
CA CYS A 317 -1.00 13.98 4.28
C CYS A 317 -1.48 14.35 2.87
N ALA A 318 -2.17 15.49 2.74
CA ALA A 318 -2.72 15.96 1.49
C ALA A 318 -1.64 16.18 0.41
N VAL A 319 -0.51 16.77 0.78
CA VAL A 319 0.54 17.13 -0.19
C VAL A 319 1.59 16.03 -0.40
N ALA A 320 1.71 15.09 0.53
CA ALA A 320 2.79 14.09 0.55
C ALA A 320 2.88 13.29 -0.75
N TYR A 321 1.75 12.87 -1.32
CA TYR A 321 1.72 12.08 -2.56
C TYR A 321 2.19 12.88 -3.77
N LEU A 322 1.77 14.13 -3.90
CA LEU A 322 2.23 14.99 -4.99
C LEU A 322 3.71 15.28 -4.89
N VAL A 323 4.21 15.60 -3.69
CA VAL A 323 5.65 15.80 -3.45
C VAL A 323 6.42 14.53 -3.80
N GLY A 324 5.96 13.37 -3.32
CA GLY A 324 6.55 12.07 -3.65
C GLY A 324 6.57 11.82 -5.16
N TRP A 325 5.46 12.07 -5.86
CA TRP A 325 5.36 11.91 -7.31
C TRP A 325 6.31 12.85 -8.06
N ILE A 326 6.39 14.13 -7.68
CA ILE A 326 7.27 15.11 -8.30
C ILE A 326 8.74 14.66 -8.19
N ILE A 327 9.16 14.23 -6.99
CA ILE A 327 10.54 13.76 -6.76
C ILE A 327 10.81 12.47 -7.55
N MET A 328 9.89 11.50 -7.53
CA MET A 328 10.02 10.28 -8.34
C MET A 328 10.20 10.61 -9.82
N LYS A 329 9.38 11.55 -10.33
CA LYS A 329 9.41 11.97 -11.74
C LYS A 329 10.67 12.75 -12.08
N ALA A 330 11.22 13.53 -11.15
CA ALA A 330 12.48 14.23 -11.31
C ALA A 330 13.68 13.27 -11.35
N LEU A 331 13.67 12.24 -10.48
CA LEU A 331 14.72 11.22 -10.44
C LEU A 331 14.69 10.28 -11.65
N VAL A 332 13.49 9.93 -12.16
CA VAL A 332 13.30 9.06 -13.31
C VAL A 332 12.32 9.71 -14.30
N PRO A 333 12.75 10.68 -15.10
CA PRO A 333 11.87 11.42 -16.00
C PRO A 333 11.27 10.56 -17.12
N LYS A 334 12.03 9.56 -17.61
CA LYS A 334 11.64 8.63 -18.68
C LYS A 334 11.92 7.19 -18.25
N TYR A 335 11.26 6.26 -18.91
CA TYR A 335 11.56 4.84 -18.72
C TYR A 335 13.06 4.60 -18.98
N LYS A 336 13.73 4.11 -17.98
CA LYS A 336 15.14 3.74 -18.03
C LYS A 336 15.35 2.55 -17.09
N PRO A 337 15.48 1.32 -17.63
CA PRO A 337 15.92 0.19 -16.84
C PRO A 337 17.28 0.45 -16.21
N VAL A 338 17.57 -0.21 -15.13
CA VAL A 338 18.87 -0.11 -14.45
C VAL A 338 19.93 -0.80 -15.29
N ASP A 339 20.96 -0.06 -15.69
CA ASP A 339 22.16 -0.62 -16.34
C ASP A 339 23.02 -1.26 -15.23
N ALA A 340 22.92 -2.58 -15.07
CA ALA A 340 23.62 -3.34 -14.02
C ALA A 340 24.90 -3.99 -14.57
#